data_9eeceb3f4293d81f9bbd9f78ad78855b
#
_entry.id   9eeceb3f4293d81f9bbd9f78ad78855b
#
_cell.length_a   1.000
_cell.length_b   1.000
_cell.length_c   1.000
_cell.angle_alpha   90.00
_cell.angle_beta   90.00
_cell.angle_gamma   90.00
#
_symmetry.space_group_name_H-M   'P 1'
#
loop_
_entity.id
_entity.type
_entity.pdbx_description
1 polymer ?
#
loop_
_entity_poly.entity_id
_entity_poly.type
_entity_poly.pdbx_seq_one_letter_code
_entity_poly.pdbx_strand_id
1 'polypeptide(L)'
;MATTGGIFCLEGTWADHRELADRTSVVHQLRMFEDARACGKVIHRDVATRGEFDYYVREWPLKETYRREYPLAYLAFHGARGALWIGPESEPMTLEELKTTIGPGRAHNRILYFGSCSTMAANEDELQGFCKETGAKAIVGFTNNINWLESAAFDCLLVPKLLAMKNMRSVYTKLQREHPKFVQRLGLRMATSEWATVP
;
A
#
# COMPACT_ATOMS: atom_id res chain seq x y z
N MET A 1 -11.44 10.30 22.03
CA MET A 1 -11.50 9.95 20.60
C MET A 1 -10.57 8.76 20.41
N ALA A 2 -11.00 7.71 19.70
CA ALA A 2 -10.09 6.61 19.36
C ALA A 2 -8.98 7.20 18.48
N THR A 3 -7.73 6.93 18.85
CA THR A 3 -6.57 7.36 18.06
C THR A 3 -6.61 6.62 16.70
N THR A 4 -6.75 7.38 15.64
CA THR A 4 -6.66 6.83 14.28
C THR A 4 -5.24 6.26 14.08
N GLY A 5 -5.13 5.05 13.52
CA GLY A 5 -3.83 4.43 13.28
C GLY A 5 -2.93 5.27 12.37
N GLY A 6 -1.64 5.17 12.58
CA GLY A 6 -0.61 5.83 11.76
C GLY A 6 -0.32 5.09 10.45
N ILE A 7 0.51 5.70 9.62
CA ILE A 7 0.95 5.18 8.33
C ILE A 7 2.46 4.95 8.36
N PHE A 8 2.89 3.77 7.98
CA PHE A 8 4.27 3.46 7.67
C PHE A 8 4.46 3.47 6.16
N CYS A 9 5.15 4.48 5.64
CA CYS A 9 5.36 4.67 4.21
C CYS A 9 6.79 4.33 3.81
N LEU A 10 6.90 3.51 2.77
CA LEU A 10 8.14 3.30 2.02
C LEU A 10 7.93 3.85 0.61
N GLU A 11 8.83 4.72 0.18
CA GLU A 11 8.73 5.39 -1.12
C GLU A 11 10.01 5.23 -1.93
N GLY A 12 9.84 4.82 -3.18
CA GLY A 12 10.91 4.78 -4.17
C GLY A 12 11.04 6.08 -4.96
N THR A 13 12.01 6.15 -5.84
CA THR A 13 12.20 7.28 -6.76
C THR A 13 11.12 7.26 -7.85
N TRP A 14 10.48 8.40 -8.10
CA TRP A 14 9.43 8.55 -9.12
C TRP A 14 9.98 8.94 -10.50
N ALA A 15 11.04 9.73 -10.53
CA ALA A 15 11.73 10.09 -11.77
C ALA A 15 12.77 9.03 -12.18
N ASP A 16 13.29 9.17 -13.39
CA ASP A 16 14.50 8.46 -13.76
C ASP A 16 15.57 8.70 -12.69
N HIS A 17 16.24 7.66 -12.22
CA HIS A 17 17.29 7.71 -11.20
C HIS A 17 18.44 8.69 -11.52
N ARG A 18 18.48 9.25 -12.72
CA ARG A 18 19.39 10.31 -13.15
C ARG A 18 18.89 11.72 -12.82
N GLU A 19 17.60 11.87 -12.52
CA GLU A 19 16.97 13.16 -12.21
C GLU A 19 17.02 13.42 -10.69
N LEU A 20 18.18 13.87 -10.21
CA LEU A 20 18.40 14.15 -8.79
C LEU A 20 17.60 15.35 -8.24
N ALA A 21 17.01 16.16 -9.13
CA ALA A 21 16.22 17.33 -8.75
C ALA A 21 14.73 17.04 -8.57
N ASP A 22 14.28 15.81 -8.85
CA ASP A 22 12.89 15.42 -8.67
C ASP A 22 12.49 15.54 -7.19
N ARG A 23 11.34 16.19 -6.97
CA ARG A 23 10.73 16.38 -5.67
C ARG A 23 9.36 15.73 -5.55
N THR A 24 9.00 14.90 -6.53
CA THR A 24 7.75 14.17 -6.49
C THR A 24 7.78 13.19 -5.32
N SER A 25 6.85 13.36 -4.40
CA SER A 25 6.77 12.50 -3.22
C SER A 25 5.35 12.46 -2.64
N VAL A 26 4.94 11.29 -2.19
CA VAL A 26 3.66 11.10 -1.47
C VAL A 26 3.72 11.66 -0.04
N VAL A 27 4.90 11.99 0.48
CA VAL A 27 5.07 12.47 1.86
C VAL A 27 4.22 13.70 2.15
N HIS A 28 4.11 14.64 1.20
CA HIS A 28 3.33 15.87 1.37
C HIS A 28 1.84 15.57 1.59
N GLN A 29 1.30 14.64 0.82
CA GLN A 29 -0.07 14.18 0.97
C GLN A 29 -0.30 13.44 2.29
N LEU A 30 0.64 12.57 2.68
CA LEU A 30 0.54 11.84 3.94
C LEU A 30 0.62 12.77 5.15
N ARG A 31 1.46 13.83 5.09
CA ARG A 31 1.49 14.88 6.12
C ARG A 31 0.18 15.67 6.19
N MET A 32 -0.44 15.97 5.06
CA MET A 32 -1.78 16.57 5.04
C MET A 32 -2.80 15.70 5.79
N PHE A 33 -2.76 14.36 5.66
CA PHE A 33 -3.64 13.46 6.43
C PHE A 33 -3.37 13.53 7.93
N GLU A 34 -2.10 13.63 8.33
CA GLU A 34 -1.69 13.78 9.72
C GLU A 34 -2.21 15.11 10.30
N ASP A 35 -1.98 16.22 9.60
CA ASP A 35 -2.41 17.57 9.99
C ASP A 35 -3.95 17.68 10.08
N ALA A 36 -4.66 17.07 9.13
CA ALA A 36 -6.12 16.99 9.12
C ALA A 36 -6.68 15.98 10.15
N ARG A 37 -5.82 15.27 10.88
CA ARG A 37 -6.21 14.19 11.82
C ARG A 37 -7.00 13.06 11.16
N ALA A 38 -6.81 12.86 9.87
CA ALA A 38 -7.39 11.76 9.10
C ALA A 38 -6.62 10.44 9.32
N CYS A 39 -5.38 10.54 9.78
CA CYS A 39 -4.58 9.42 10.28
C CYS A 39 -3.84 9.83 11.57
N GLY A 40 -3.16 8.86 12.22
CA GLY A 40 -2.18 9.10 13.25
C GLY A 40 -0.85 9.59 12.65
N LYS A 41 0.26 9.37 13.36
CA LYS A 41 1.58 9.77 12.88
C LYS A 41 1.98 9.05 11.59
N VAL A 42 2.76 9.74 10.77
CA VAL A 42 3.34 9.18 9.55
C VAL A 42 4.84 8.96 9.76
N ILE A 43 5.28 7.71 9.57
CA ILE A 43 6.68 7.37 9.35
C ILE A 43 6.87 7.26 7.84
N HIS A 44 7.76 8.06 7.28
CA HIS A 44 8.14 8.00 5.87
C HIS A 44 9.63 7.68 5.75
N ARG A 45 9.96 6.80 4.82
CA ARG A 45 11.32 6.42 4.46
C ARG A 45 11.47 6.38 2.94
N ASP A 46 12.43 7.14 2.44
CA ASP A 46 12.91 6.97 1.07
C ASP A 46 13.70 5.66 0.98
N VAL A 47 13.49 4.94 -0.10
CA VAL A 47 14.08 3.61 -0.35
C VAL A 47 14.73 3.64 -1.71
N ALA A 48 16.04 3.65 -1.74
CA ALA A 48 16.81 3.67 -2.96
C ALA A 48 17.20 2.28 -3.47
N THR A 49 17.20 1.26 -2.61
CA THR A 49 17.67 -0.08 -2.94
C THR A 49 16.77 -1.18 -2.42
N ARG A 50 16.85 -2.36 -3.04
CA ARG A 50 16.18 -3.56 -2.57
C ARG A 50 16.57 -3.93 -1.14
N GLY A 51 17.85 -3.77 -0.77
CA GLY A 51 18.35 -4.08 0.57
C GLY A 51 17.72 -3.21 1.65
N GLU A 52 17.54 -1.92 1.39
CA GLU A 52 16.83 -1.00 2.30
C GLU A 52 15.35 -1.37 2.43
N PHE A 53 14.70 -1.67 1.30
CA PHE A 53 13.31 -2.14 1.30
C PHE A 53 13.14 -3.37 2.18
N ASP A 54 13.96 -4.40 1.95
CA ASP A 54 13.93 -5.65 2.70
C ASP A 54 14.15 -5.43 4.20
N TYR A 55 15.08 -4.54 4.55
CA TYR A 55 15.31 -4.15 5.94
C TYR A 55 14.04 -3.56 6.57
N TYR A 56 13.45 -2.55 5.97
CA TYR A 56 12.27 -1.89 6.53
C TYR A 56 11.03 -2.78 6.58
N VAL A 57 10.82 -3.59 5.55
CA VAL A 57 9.69 -4.52 5.49
C VAL A 57 9.80 -5.60 6.57
N ARG A 58 11.01 -6.02 6.92
CA ARG A 58 11.25 -6.97 8.02
C ARG A 58 11.13 -6.29 9.40
N GLU A 59 11.65 -5.07 9.56
CA GLU A 59 11.66 -4.37 10.86
C GLU A 59 10.28 -3.84 11.28
N TRP A 60 9.48 -3.31 10.35
CA TRP A 60 8.16 -2.77 10.66
C TRP A 60 7.24 -3.79 11.37
N PRO A 61 7.18 -5.08 10.98
CA PRO A 61 6.35 -6.04 11.68
C PRO A 61 6.91 -6.51 13.03
N LEU A 62 8.20 -6.40 13.28
CA LEU A 62 8.83 -7.00 14.48
C LEU A 62 8.50 -6.24 15.76
N LYS A 63 8.34 -4.92 15.69
CA LYS A 63 8.08 -4.11 16.88
C LYS A 63 6.58 -4.08 17.19
N GLU A 64 6.21 -4.59 18.35
CA GLU A 64 4.81 -4.60 18.83
C GLU A 64 4.17 -3.21 18.81
N THR A 65 4.95 -2.18 19.20
CA THR A 65 4.52 -0.78 19.17
C THR A 65 4.10 -0.37 17.76
N TYR A 66 4.92 -0.70 16.74
CA TYR A 66 4.60 -0.37 15.35
C TYR A 66 3.39 -1.15 14.84
N ARG A 67 3.18 -2.38 15.30
CA ARG A 67 2.02 -3.18 14.93
C ARG A 67 0.72 -2.49 15.32
N ARG A 68 0.67 -1.87 16.48
CA ARG A 68 -0.53 -1.23 17.02
C ARG A 68 -0.69 0.20 16.54
N GLU A 69 0.40 0.94 16.43
CA GLU A 69 0.38 2.36 16.08
C GLU A 69 0.35 2.63 14.58
N TYR A 70 0.93 1.73 13.77
CA TYR A 70 1.05 1.88 12.31
C TYR A 70 0.44 0.67 11.58
N PRO A 71 -0.89 0.54 11.58
CA PRO A 71 -1.59 -0.60 10.97
C PRO A 71 -1.55 -0.59 9.44
N LEU A 72 -1.21 0.53 8.80
CA LEU A 72 -1.16 0.69 7.35
C LEU A 72 0.28 0.87 6.89
N ALA A 73 0.76 -0.06 6.04
CA ALA A 73 1.95 0.14 5.22
C ALA A 73 1.53 0.74 3.88
N TYR A 74 2.05 1.91 3.55
CA TYR A 74 1.90 2.54 2.24
C TYR A 74 3.18 2.29 1.44
N LEU A 75 3.08 1.50 0.38
CA LEU A 75 4.19 1.14 -0.50
C LEU A 75 4.07 1.94 -1.80
N ALA A 76 4.83 3.02 -1.89
CA ALA A 76 4.79 4.01 -2.96
C ALA A 76 5.96 3.79 -3.93
N PHE A 77 5.75 3.01 -4.97
CA PHE A 77 6.78 2.62 -5.93
C PHE A 77 6.20 2.60 -7.34
N HIS A 78 7.04 2.61 -8.36
CA HIS A 78 6.61 2.17 -9.66
C HIS A 78 6.13 0.72 -9.59
N GLY A 79 5.08 0.40 -10.34
CA GLY A 79 4.48 -0.93 -10.32
C GLY A 79 4.46 -1.57 -11.68
N ALA A 80 4.40 -2.89 -11.68
CA ALA A 80 4.14 -3.74 -12.82
C ALA A 80 3.06 -4.75 -12.43
N ARG A 81 2.60 -5.56 -13.38
CA ARG A 81 1.59 -6.60 -13.12
C ARG A 81 2.06 -7.57 -12.04
N GLY A 82 1.45 -7.52 -10.86
CA GLY A 82 1.80 -8.38 -9.74
C GLY A 82 3.19 -8.11 -9.13
N ALA A 83 3.75 -6.91 -9.34
CA ALA A 83 5.12 -6.62 -8.91
C ALA A 83 5.36 -5.13 -8.63
N LEU A 84 6.46 -4.83 -7.93
CA LEU A 84 6.94 -3.49 -7.59
C LEU A 84 8.37 -3.29 -8.12
N TRP A 85 8.66 -2.12 -8.69
CA TRP A 85 10.02 -1.69 -9.01
C TRP A 85 10.64 -1.02 -7.78
N ILE A 86 11.70 -1.62 -7.25
CA ILE A 86 12.40 -1.13 -6.06
C ILE A 86 13.85 -0.85 -6.41
N GLY A 87 14.18 0.45 -6.41
CA GLY A 87 15.52 0.89 -6.80
C GLY A 87 15.83 0.68 -8.28
N PRO A 88 17.12 0.72 -8.65
CA PRO A 88 17.59 0.60 -10.02
C PRO A 88 17.75 -0.86 -10.49
N GLU A 89 17.05 -1.77 -9.85
CA GLU A 89 17.11 -3.20 -10.16
C GLU A 89 16.58 -3.49 -11.58
N SER A 90 17.13 -4.50 -12.24
CA SER A 90 16.71 -4.89 -13.59
C SER A 90 15.39 -5.65 -13.63
N GLU A 91 14.97 -6.21 -12.49
CA GLU A 91 13.75 -7.00 -12.37
C GLU A 91 12.88 -6.47 -11.22
N PRO A 92 11.56 -6.38 -11.43
CA PRO A 92 10.66 -5.96 -10.38
C PRO A 92 10.49 -7.06 -9.34
N MET A 93 10.28 -6.66 -8.08
CA MET A 93 9.92 -7.57 -6.98
C MET A 93 8.50 -8.08 -7.16
N THR A 94 8.33 -9.36 -7.33
CA THR A 94 7.02 -10.01 -7.40
C THR A 94 6.30 -10.01 -6.05
N LEU A 95 4.96 -10.16 -6.06
CA LEU A 95 4.19 -10.34 -4.81
C LEU A 95 4.63 -11.60 -4.04
N GLU A 96 5.09 -12.64 -4.72
CA GLU A 96 5.62 -13.86 -4.10
C GLU A 96 6.93 -13.60 -3.34
N GLU A 97 7.84 -12.84 -3.94
CA GLU A 97 9.08 -12.43 -3.28
C GLU A 97 8.81 -11.49 -2.09
N LEU A 98 7.87 -10.54 -2.25
CA LEU A 98 7.45 -9.67 -1.15
C LEU A 98 6.83 -10.47 0.00
N LYS A 99 5.99 -11.44 -0.30
CA LYS A 99 5.40 -12.36 0.66
C LYS A 99 6.49 -13.11 1.45
N THR A 100 7.47 -13.63 0.73
CA THR A 100 8.64 -14.32 1.32
C THR A 100 9.47 -13.38 2.19
N THR A 101 9.70 -12.14 1.74
CA THR A 101 10.46 -11.12 2.49
C THR A 101 9.75 -10.74 3.79
N ILE A 102 8.43 -10.55 3.76
CA ILE A 102 7.63 -10.29 4.97
C ILE A 102 7.69 -11.49 5.93
N GLY A 103 7.48 -12.68 5.40
CA GLY A 103 7.46 -13.93 6.15
C GLY A 103 6.10 -14.30 6.77
N PRO A 104 5.92 -15.58 7.14
CA PRO A 104 4.64 -16.10 7.62
C PRO A 104 4.13 -15.41 8.88
N GLY A 105 2.85 -14.97 8.85
CA GLY A 105 2.14 -14.36 9.96
C GLY A 105 2.64 -12.98 10.43
N ARG A 106 3.71 -12.46 9.83
CA ARG A 106 4.36 -11.22 10.29
C ARG A 106 3.56 -9.95 10.03
N ALA A 107 2.74 -9.93 8.98
CA ALA A 107 1.85 -8.80 8.68
C ALA A 107 0.49 -8.90 9.41
N HIS A 108 0.38 -9.67 10.50
CA HIS A 108 -0.87 -9.90 11.20
C HIS A 108 -1.60 -8.59 11.55
N ASN A 109 -2.88 -8.51 11.15
CA ASN A 109 -3.76 -7.35 11.33
C ASN A 109 -3.31 -6.04 10.64
N ARG A 110 -2.39 -6.10 9.70
CA ARG A 110 -1.93 -4.94 8.93
C ARG A 110 -2.56 -4.89 7.54
N ILE A 111 -2.66 -3.69 7.02
CA ILE A 111 -3.07 -3.42 5.65
C ILE A 111 -1.81 -3.02 4.89
N LEU A 112 -1.55 -3.66 3.75
CA LEU A 112 -0.55 -3.20 2.80
C LEU A 112 -1.27 -2.51 1.65
N TYR A 113 -0.98 -1.23 1.45
CA TYR A 113 -1.51 -0.45 0.35
C TYR A 113 -0.41 -0.18 -0.68
N PHE A 114 -0.63 -0.67 -1.89
CA PHE A 114 0.25 -0.48 -3.03
C PHE A 114 -0.19 0.77 -3.80
N GLY A 115 0.47 1.90 -3.53
CA GLY A 115 0.34 3.14 -4.29
C GLY A 115 1.13 3.06 -5.60
N SER A 116 0.84 2.04 -6.41
CA SER A 116 1.66 1.63 -7.56
C SER A 116 0.77 1.18 -8.71
N CYS A 117 1.24 1.36 -9.95
CA CYS A 117 0.54 0.88 -11.14
C CYS A 117 0.46 -0.65 -11.16
N SER A 118 -0.71 -1.18 -11.50
CA SER A 118 -0.93 -2.59 -11.87
C SER A 118 -0.48 -3.66 -10.89
N THR A 119 0.02 -3.31 -9.71
CA THR A 119 0.54 -4.27 -8.71
C THR A 119 -0.53 -5.27 -8.27
N MET A 120 -1.79 -4.86 -8.22
CA MET A 120 -2.91 -5.75 -7.87
C MET A 120 -3.48 -6.52 -9.08
N ALA A 121 -2.85 -6.46 -10.25
CA ALA A 121 -3.27 -7.22 -11.45
C ALA A 121 -2.70 -8.66 -11.42
N ALA A 122 -2.83 -9.33 -10.28
CA ALA A 122 -2.52 -10.74 -10.06
C ALA A 122 -3.81 -11.57 -10.02
N ASN A 123 -3.74 -12.90 -10.00
CA ASN A 123 -4.95 -13.71 -9.86
C ASN A 123 -5.48 -13.70 -8.42
N GLU A 124 -6.71 -14.18 -8.22
CA GLU A 124 -7.36 -14.15 -6.91
C GLU A 124 -6.64 -15.02 -5.87
N ASP A 125 -6.21 -16.20 -6.29
CA ASP A 125 -5.52 -17.16 -5.41
C ASP A 125 -4.17 -16.60 -4.91
N GLU A 126 -3.42 -15.90 -5.78
CA GLU A 126 -2.18 -15.21 -5.39
C GLU A 126 -2.44 -14.13 -4.34
N LEU A 127 -3.46 -13.30 -4.55
CA LEU A 127 -3.79 -12.21 -3.62
C LEU A 127 -4.29 -12.73 -2.28
N GLN A 128 -5.17 -13.74 -2.28
CA GLN A 128 -5.66 -14.36 -1.06
C GLN A 128 -4.55 -15.15 -0.35
N GLY A 129 -3.71 -15.89 -1.10
CA GLY A 129 -2.54 -16.60 -0.61
C GLY A 129 -1.56 -15.67 0.08
N PHE A 130 -1.29 -14.50 -0.51
CA PHE A 130 -0.47 -13.46 0.11
C PHE A 130 -0.99 -13.08 1.50
N CYS A 131 -2.28 -12.75 1.60
CA CYS A 131 -2.89 -12.39 2.88
C CYS A 131 -2.87 -13.55 3.89
N LYS A 132 -3.18 -14.77 3.42
CA LYS A 132 -3.24 -15.97 4.27
C LYS A 132 -1.87 -16.30 4.87
N GLU A 133 -0.83 -16.27 4.06
CA GLU A 133 0.51 -16.62 4.51
C GLU A 133 1.16 -15.53 5.38
N THR A 134 1.06 -14.26 4.96
CA THR A 134 1.64 -13.15 5.73
C THR A 134 0.82 -12.77 6.96
N GLY A 135 -0.43 -13.21 7.04
CA GLY A 135 -1.38 -12.78 8.07
C GLY A 135 -1.93 -11.38 7.86
N ALA A 136 -1.68 -10.77 6.70
CA ALA A 136 -2.19 -9.43 6.39
C ALA A 136 -3.71 -9.39 6.48
N LYS A 137 -4.23 -8.34 7.12
CA LYS A 137 -5.68 -8.08 7.19
C LYS A 137 -6.25 -7.86 5.79
N ALA A 138 -5.51 -7.13 4.97
CA ALA A 138 -5.81 -6.90 3.56
C ALA A 138 -4.59 -6.41 2.79
N ILE A 139 -4.62 -6.63 1.49
CA ILE A 139 -3.82 -5.91 0.51
C ILE A 139 -4.75 -5.10 -0.38
N VAL A 140 -4.33 -3.90 -0.73
CA VAL A 140 -5.12 -2.90 -1.46
C VAL A 140 -4.24 -2.23 -2.51
N GLY A 141 -4.75 -1.90 -3.66
CA GLY A 141 -4.02 -1.18 -4.71
C GLY A 141 -4.79 -1.18 -6.01
N PHE A 142 -4.09 -1.05 -7.12
CA PHE A 142 -4.68 -0.82 -8.43
C PHE A 142 -4.30 -1.92 -9.43
N THR A 143 -5.23 -2.21 -10.34
CA THR A 143 -4.99 -3.14 -11.47
C THR A 143 -4.59 -2.42 -12.75
N ASN A 144 -4.80 -1.09 -12.81
CA ASN A 144 -4.52 -0.26 -13.97
C ASN A 144 -3.25 0.58 -13.78
N ASN A 145 -2.75 1.12 -14.88
CA ASN A 145 -1.79 2.21 -14.82
C ASN A 145 -2.50 3.47 -14.33
N ILE A 146 -1.97 4.08 -13.31
CA ILE A 146 -2.58 5.21 -12.62
C ILE A 146 -1.80 6.50 -12.85
N ASN A 147 -2.54 7.59 -13.00
CA ASN A 147 -1.94 8.92 -12.96
C ASN A 147 -1.68 9.31 -11.51
N TRP A 148 -0.52 9.89 -11.25
CA TRP A 148 -0.10 10.26 -9.89
C TRP A 148 -1.08 11.18 -9.18
N LEU A 149 -1.55 12.26 -9.84
CA LEU A 149 -2.51 13.21 -9.24
C LEU A 149 -3.88 12.58 -9.01
N GLU A 150 -4.32 11.69 -9.90
CA GLU A 150 -5.61 11.01 -9.74
C GLU A 150 -5.57 10.02 -8.58
N SER A 151 -4.47 9.25 -8.44
CA SER A 151 -4.32 8.36 -7.31
C SER A 151 -4.21 9.16 -6.00
N ALA A 152 -3.47 10.25 -5.98
CA ALA A 152 -3.37 11.14 -4.84
C ALA A 152 -4.74 11.72 -4.41
N ALA A 153 -5.56 12.14 -5.38
CA ALA A 153 -6.92 12.61 -5.10
C ALA A 153 -7.80 11.48 -4.53
N PHE A 154 -7.66 10.26 -5.07
CA PHE A 154 -8.41 9.11 -4.58
C PHE A 154 -7.96 8.64 -3.19
N ASP A 155 -6.68 8.77 -2.87
CA ASP A 155 -6.13 8.46 -1.55
C ASP A 155 -6.75 9.30 -0.45
N CYS A 156 -7.14 10.53 -0.73
CA CYS A 156 -7.89 11.37 0.21
C CYS A 156 -9.23 10.73 0.63
N LEU A 157 -9.80 9.89 -0.22
CA LEU A 157 -11.05 9.16 0.04
C LEU A 157 -10.79 7.75 0.61
N LEU A 158 -9.73 7.09 0.15
CA LEU A 158 -9.41 5.71 0.45
C LEU A 158 -8.71 5.55 1.81
N VAL A 159 -7.58 6.25 2.01
CA VAL A 159 -6.70 6.05 3.16
C VAL A 159 -7.40 6.25 4.51
N PRO A 160 -8.19 7.33 4.70
CA PRO A 160 -8.94 7.50 5.95
C PRO A 160 -9.94 6.36 6.21
N LYS A 161 -10.56 5.82 5.15
CA LYS A 161 -11.50 4.68 5.29
C LYS A 161 -10.79 3.38 5.63
N LEU A 162 -9.60 3.12 5.07
CA LEU A 162 -8.77 1.95 5.42
C LEU A 162 -8.41 1.95 6.91
N LEU A 163 -8.08 3.12 7.45
CA LEU A 163 -7.69 3.27 8.87
C LEU A 163 -8.89 3.24 9.83
N ALA A 164 -10.04 3.79 9.43
CA ALA A 164 -11.22 3.90 10.29
C ALA A 164 -12.09 2.64 10.32
N MET A 165 -12.15 1.89 9.23
CA MET A 165 -13.10 0.78 9.09
C MET A 165 -12.45 -0.58 9.36
N LYS A 166 -13.14 -1.41 10.14
CA LYS A 166 -12.66 -2.76 10.47
C LYS A 166 -12.85 -3.76 9.32
N ASN A 167 -13.93 -3.62 8.56
CA ASN A 167 -14.29 -4.57 7.50
C ASN A 167 -13.89 -4.01 6.13
N MET A 168 -12.95 -4.68 5.46
CA MET A 168 -12.41 -4.23 4.16
C MET A 168 -13.41 -4.38 3.01
N ARG A 169 -14.28 -5.37 3.05
CA ARG A 169 -15.37 -5.49 2.06
C ARG A 169 -16.32 -4.29 2.14
N SER A 170 -16.62 -3.83 3.36
CA SER A 170 -17.44 -2.62 3.57
C SER A 170 -16.75 -1.35 3.08
N VAL A 171 -15.40 -1.26 3.21
CA VAL A 171 -14.63 -0.15 2.63
C VAL A 171 -14.81 -0.13 1.11
N TYR A 172 -14.58 -1.27 0.45
CA TYR A 172 -14.72 -1.38 -1.00
C TYR A 172 -16.14 -1.04 -1.47
N THR A 173 -17.16 -1.67 -0.88
CA THR A 173 -18.57 -1.43 -1.23
C THR A 173 -18.96 0.04 -1.09
N LYS A 174 -18.47 0.70 -0.03
CA LYS A 174 -18.73 2.13 0.20
C LYS A 174 -18.07 2.98 -0.89
N LEU A 175 -16.80 2.74 -1.21
CA LEU A 175 -16.09 3.45 -2.28
C LEU A 175 -16.72 3.21 -3.65
N GLN A 176 -17.09 1.97 -3.96
CA GLN A 176 -17.77 1.61 -5.20
C GLN A 176 -19.11 2.37 -5.36
N ARG A 177 -19.86 2.52 -4.28
CA ARG A 177 -21.13 3.26 -4.28
C ARG A 177 -20.95 4.77 -4.39
N GLU A 178 -20.00 5.32 -3.62
CA GLU A 178 -19.81 6.77 -3.51
C GLU A 178 -18.97 7.35 -4.64
N HIS A 179 -18.00 6.57 -5.15
CA HIS A 179 -16.99 7.02 -6.12
C HIS A 179 -16.75 5.99 -7.25
N PRO A 180 -17.82 5.49 -7.93
CA PRO A 180 -17.71 4.38 -8.89
C PRO A 180 -16.74 4.67 -10.04
N LYS A 181 -16.68 5.93 -10.51
CA LYS A 181 -15.80 6.33 -11.61
C LYS A 181 -14.32 6.22 -11.23
N PHE A 182 -13.94 6.60 -10.00
CA PHE A 182 -12.57 6.43 -9.51
C PHE A 182 -12.23 4.95 -9.34
N VAL A 183 -13.10 4.19 -8.71
CA VAL A 183 -12.89 2.76 -8.48
C VAL A 183 -12.67 2.02 -9.80
N GLN A 184 -13.50 2.29 -10.81
CA GLN A 184 -13.38 1.68 -12.14
C GLN A 184 -12.12 2.17 -12.89
N ARG A 185 -11.89 3.49 -12.94
CA ARG A 185 -10.80 4.08 -13.72
C ARG A 185 -9.42 3.67 -13.19
N LEU A 186 -9.24 3.67 -11.89
CA LEU A 186 -7.99 3.27 -11.25
C LEU A 186 -7.87 1.74 -11.15
N GLY A 187 -8.98 1.01 -11.29
CA GLY A 187 -9.01 -0.43 -11.07
C GLY A 187 -8.73 -0.77 -9.61
N LEU A 188 -9.42 -0.09 -8.66
CA LEU A 188 -9.24 -0.40 -7.24
C LEU A 188 -9.50 -1.87 -6.97
N ARG A 189 -8.53 -2.54 -6.40
CA ARG A 189 -8.63 -3.93 -5.98
C ARG A 189 -8.25 -4.11 -4.53
N MET A 190 -8.99 -4.95 -3.84
CA MET A 190 -8.73 -5.32 -2.45
C MET A 190 -8.80 -6.83 -2.30
N ALA A 191 -7.94 -7.39 -1.47
CA ALA A 191 -8.01 -8.80 -1.09
C ALA A 191 -7.74 -8.98 0.41
N THR A 192 -8.32 -10.03 0.95
CA THR A 192 -8.09 -10.60 2.28
C THR A 192 -7.78 -12.08 2.13
N SER A 193 -7.56 -12.81 3.20
CA SER A 193 -7.38 -14.26 3.15
C SER A 193 -8.60 -15.05 2.62
N GLU A 194 -9.79 -14.45 2.60
CA GLU A 194 -11.04 -15.13 2.28
C GLU A 194 -11.81 -14.48 1.11
N TRP A 195 -11.32 -13.38 0.62
CA TRP A 195 -12.05 -12.58 -0.36
C TRP A 195 -11.12 -11.70 -1.16
N ALA A 196 -11.40 -11.57 -2.44
CA ALA A 196 -10.83 -10.55 -3.31
C ALA A 196 -11.93 -9.91 -4.16
N THR A 197 -11.74 -8.64 -4.54
CA THR A 197 -12.62 -8.01 -5.54
C THR A 197 -12.30 -8.58 -6.91
N VAL A 198 -13.32 -8.69 -7.74
CA VAL A 198 -13.15 -8.98 -9.17
C VAL A 198 -12.54 -7.73 -9.84
N PRO A 199 -11.62 -7.90 -10.82
CA PRO A 199 -11.04 -6.81 -11.59
C PRO A 199 -12.07 -6.01 -12.38
#